data_0a936afbdbde38906b63f36aaf6f405a
#
_entry.id   0a936afbdbde38906b63f36aaf6f405a
#
_cell.length_a   1.000
_cell.length_b   1.000
_cell.length_c   1.000
_cell.angle_alpha   90.00
_cell.angle_beta   90.00
_cell.angle_gamma   90.00
#
_symmetry.space_group_name_H-M   'P 1'
#
loop_
_entity.id
_entity.type
_entity.pdbx_description
1 polymer ?
#
loop_
_entity_poly.entity_id
_entity_poly.type
_entity_poly.pdbx_seq_one_letter_code
_entity_poly.pdbx_strand_id
1 'polypeptide(L)'
;PEHVRELEAEGIHRANLIDATPIGANVRSTVATYADIHDELRRAFARTDGAKAGGWKAGDFSYNTGRLRCPTCDGTGSISLDVQFLPDVTIECPDCGGSRYASEADAIRRAVKAAKGKAAKMKVPDKRKAAKEKLSEATDQGGGNISLSLPQLMAMSVDQALSVTGDLKKVHARLTTLHDLGLGYLTPV
;
A
#
# COMPACT_ATOMS: atom_id res chain seq x y z
N PRO A 1 29.04 -0.26 -17.51
CA PRO A 1 28.51 1.08 -17.82
C PRO A 1 29.51 2.05 -18.43
N GLU A 2 30.79 1.69 -18.60
CA GLU A 2 31.74 2.57 -19.28
C GLU A 2 31.43 2.76 -20.78
N HIS A 3 30.69 1.85 -21.36
CA HIS A 3 30.29 1.87 -22.78
C HIS A 3 29.11 2.81 -23.10
N VAL A 4 28.52 3.49 -22.13
CA VAL A 4 27.34 4.37 -22.32
C VAL A 4 27.70 5.86 -22.18
N ARG A 5 28.99 6.19 -22.04
CA ARG A 5 29.41 7.59 -21.82
C ARG A 5 29.32 8.49 -23.05
N GLU A 6 29.21 7.92 -24.23
CA GLU A 6 29.13 8.66 -25.49
C GLU A 6 28.03 8.08 -26.38
N LEU A 7 26.78 8.45 -26.10
CA LEU A 7 25.66 8.27 -27.02
C LEU A 7 25.35 9.63 -27.67
N GLU A 8 26.13 9.99 -28.66
CA GLU A 8 25.78 11.02 -29.63
C GLU A 8 24.97 10.37 -30.76
N ALA A 9 23.68 10.32 -30.61
CA ALA A 9 22.77 9.96 -31.68
C ALA A 9 21.85 11.17 -31.94
N GLU A 10 21.77 11.55 -33.21
CA GLU A 10 20.94 12.66 -33.67
C GLU A 10 19.49 12.45 -33.24
N GLY A 11 18.93 13.38 -32.46
CA GLY A 11 17.57 13.33 -31.94
C GLY A 11 17.39 12.66 -30.57
N ILE A 12 18.46 12.15 -29.93
CA ILE A 12 18.38 11.62 -28.55
C ILE A 12 18.79 12.72 -27.57
N HIS A 13 17.84 13.25 -26.81
CA HIS A 13 18.10 14.28 -25.81
C HIS A 13 18.37 13.72 -24.40
N ARG A 14 18.02 12.45 -24.15
CA ARG A 14 18.18 11.82 -22.86
C ARG A 14 18.24 10.29 -22.98
N ALA A 15 19.22 9.67 -22.33
CA ALA A 15 19.27 8.23 -22.14
C ALA A 15 19.13 7.92 -20.65
N ASN A 16 18.25 6.96 -20.32
CA ASN A 16 18.11 6.42 -18.97
C ASN A 16 18.68 5.01 -18.96
N LEU A 17 19.68 4.77 -18.13
CA LEU A 17 20.18 3.43 -17.87
C LEU A 17 19.29 2.74 -16.85
N ILE A 18 18.72 1.61 -17.22
CA ILE A 18 17.99 0.73 -16.30
C ILE A 18 18.83 -0.54 -16.18
N ASP A 19 19.37 -0.79 -15.02
CA ASP A 19 20.13 -1.98 -14.71
C ASP A 19 19.36 -2.92 -13.77
N ALA A 20 19.90 -4.10 -13.52
CA ALA A 20 19.32 -5.08 -12.61
C ALA A 20 19.83 -4.92 -11.16
N THR A 21 20.44 -3.78 -10.83
CA THR A 21 20.89 -3.52 -9.46
C THR A 21 19.68 -3.52 -8.53
N PRO A 22 19.66 -4.38 -7.49
CA PRO A 22 18.53 -4.43 -6.56
C PRO A 22 18.32 -3.07 -5.89
N ILE A 23 17.08 -2.66 -5.79
CA ILE A 23 16.71 -1.53 -4.93
C ILE A 23 17.16 -1.87 -3.52
N GLY A 24 17.92 -0.98 -2.88
CA GLY A 24 18.46 -1.23 -1.55
C GLY A 24 17.37 -1.67 -0.56
N ALA A 25 17.64 -2.73 0.18
CA ALA A 25 16.73 -3.25 1.18
C ALA A 25 16.50 -2.20 2.28
N ASN A 26 15.35 -1.57 2.26
CA ASN A 26 14.90 -0.65 3.30
C ASN A 26 13.56 -1.13 3.83
N VAL A 27 13.54 -1.60 5.07
CA VAL A 27 12.35 -2.13 5.75
C VAL A 27 11.18 -1.12 5.80
N ARG A 28 11.47 0.16 5.66
CA ARG A 28 10.46 1.23 5.66
C ARG A 28 9.96 1.61 4.26
N SER A 29 10.58 1.09 3.21
CA SER A 29 10.14 1.32 1.84
C SER A 29 9.18 0.22 1.38
N THR A 30 8.15 0.62 0.67
CA THR A 30 7.12 -0.29 0.12
C THR A 30 6.86 0.07 -1.33
N VAL A 31 6.12 -0.79 -2.05
CA VAL A 31 5.67 -0.50 -3.42
C VAL A 31 4.93 0.85 -3.49
N ALA A 32 4.10 1.16 -2.48
CA ALA A 32 3.38 2.43 -2.43
C ALA A 32 4.29 3.65 -2.30
N THR A 33 5.43 3.54 -1.61
CA THR A 33 6.40 4.64 -1.51
C THR A 33 7.21 4.80 -2.79
N TYR A 34 7.66 3.71 -3.40
CA TYR A 34 8.38 3.75 -4.67
C TYR A 34 7.53 4.27 -5.82
N ALA A 35 6.26 3.85 -5.89
CA ALA A 35 5.31 4.35 -6.87
C ALA A 35 4.72 5.72 -6.51
N ASP A 36 5.14 6.34 -5.41
CA ASP A 36 4.65 7.65 -4.92
C ASP A 36 3.11 7.70 -4.75
N ILE A 37 2.52 6.54 -4.39
CA ILE A 37 1.09 6.36 -4.17
C ILE A 37 0.72 6.73 -2.73
N HIS A 38 1.59 6.40 -1.77
CA HIS A 38 1.33 6.55 -0.35
C HIS A 38 0.99 7.99 0.05
N ASP A 39 1.70 8.97 -0.48
CA ASP A 39 1.48 10.38 -0.17
C ASP A 39 0.12 10.89 -0.64
N GLU A 40 -0.33 10.48 -1.83
CA GLU A 40 -1.65 10.83 -2.33
C GLU A 40 -2.76 10.14 -1.52
N LEU A 41 -2.55 8.89 -1.10
CA LEU A 41 -3.48 8.18 -0.23
C LEU A 41 -3.61 8.88 1.14
N ARG A 42 -2.49 9.24 1.78
CA ARG A 42 -2.50 9.97 3.05
C ARG A 42 -3.31 11.27 2.96
N ARG A 43 -3.13 12.04 1.88
CA ARG A 43 -3.91 13.26 1.64
C ARG A 43 -5.39 12.98 1.41
N ALA A 44 -5.73 11.88 0.72
CA ALA A 44 -7.11 11.50 0.47
C ALA A 44 -7.82 11.09 1.77
N PHE A 45 -7.17 10.29 2.62
CA PHE A 45 -7.74 9.85 3.90
C PHE A 45 -7.85 10.98 4.92
N ALA A 46 -6.90 11.92 4.97
CA ALA A 46 -6.97 13.09 5.83
C ALA A 46 -8.16 14.04 5.51
N ARG A 47 -8.75 13.92 4.33
CA ARG A 47 -9.93 14.71 3.92
C ARG A 47 -11.26 14.06 4.31
N THR A 48 -11.27 12.84 4.82
CA THR A 48 -12.49 12.16 5.26
C THR A 48 -13.05 12.81 6.51
N ASP A 49 -14.37 12.68 6.69
CA ASP A 49 -15.02 13.28 7.86
C ASP A 49 -14.55 12.64 9.16
N GLY A 50 -14.29 11.32 9.17
CA GLY A 50 -13.70 10.64 10.32
C GLY A 50 -12.32 11.16 10.67
N ALA A 51 -11.48 11.46 9.69
CA ALA A 51 -10.16 12.05 9.93
C ALA A 51 -10.26 13.48 10.48
N LYS A 52 -11.15 14.29 9.92
CA LYS A 52 -11.40 15.67 10.40
C LYS A 52 -11.93 15.67 11.84
N ALA A 53 -12.90 14.81 12.15
CA ALA A 53 -13.47 14.68 13.49
C ALA A 53 -12.41 14.27 14.53
N GLY A 54 -11.47 13.41 14.16
CA GLY A 54 -10.35 13.00 15.01
C GLY A 54 -9.15 13.94 14.97
N GLY A 55 -9.17 15.02 14.19
CA GLY A 55 -8.05 15.96 14.04
C GLY A 55 -6.82 15.36 13.34
N TRP A 56 -7.02 14.29 12.54
CA TRP A 56 -5.95 13.59 11.84
C TRP A 56 -5.54 14.33 10.56
N LYS A 57 -4.25 14.60 10.42
CA LYS A 57 -3.66 15.24 9.24
C LYS A 57 -2.97 14.20 8.35
N ALA A 58 -2.64 14.56 7.12
CA ALA A 58 -1.95 13.66 6.19
C ALA A 58 -0.62 13.10 6.74
N GLY A 59 0.08 13.85 7.59
CA GLY A 59 1.29 13.37 8.27
C GLY A 59 1.03 12.23 9.23
N ASP A 60 -0.12 12.21 9.90
CA ASP A 60 -0.48 11.18 10.89
C ASP A 60 -0.70 9.81 10.26
N PHE A 61 -1.05 9.76 8.98
CA PHE A 61 -1.19 8.54 8.18
C PHE A 61 0.15 8.00 7.64
N SER A 62 1.29 8.59 7.99
CA SER A 62 2.58 8.02 7.64
C SER A 62 2.93 6.87 8.58
N TYR A 63 3.12 5.67 8.05
CA TYR A 63 3.60 4.54 8.86
C TYR A 63 5.08 4.70 9.28
N ASN A 64 5.81 5.67 8.71
CA ASN A 64 7.21 5.95 9.10
C ASN A 64 7.31 6.93 10.28
N THR A 65 6.46 7.96 10.32
CA THR A 65 6.59 9.07 11.27
C THR A 65 5.26 9.52 11.87
N GLY A 66 4.13 8.98 11.37
CA GLY A 66 2.80 9.42 11.78
C GLY A 66 2.35 8.80 13.11
N ARG A 67 1.35 9.43 13.73
CA ARG A 67 0.78 8.97 15.00
C ARG A 67 -0.06 7.70 14.85
N LEU A 68 -0.55 7.39 13.64
CA LEU A 68 -1.34 6.20 13.34
C LEU A 68 -0.47 4.99 12.97
N ARG A 69 0.85 5.06 13.12
CA ARG A 69 1.75 3.91 12.93
C ARG A 69 1.58 2.90 14.05
N CYS A 70 1.80 1.64 13.75
CA CYS A 70 1.81 0.60 14.78
C CYS A 70 2.92 0.86 15.82
N PRO A 71 2.59 0.97 17.12
CA PRO A 71 3.59 1.24 18.15
C PRO A 71 4.51 0.04 18.39
N THR A 72 4.04 -1.19 18.19
CA THR A 72 4.80 -2.42 18.47
C THR A 72 5.94 -2.63 17.49
N CYS A 73 5.70 -2.44 16.18
CA CYS A 73 6.73 -2.58 15.16
C CYS A 73 7.28 -1.25 14.66
N ASP A 74 6.88 -0.14 15.24
CA ASP A 74 7.25 1.22 14.81
C ASP A 74 7.04 1.46 13.31
N GLY A 75 5.97 0.86 12.76
CA GLY A 75 5.59 1.01 11.35
C GLY A 75 6.41 0.19 10.36
N THR A 76 7.22 -0.77 10.82
CA THR A 76 7.96 -1.68 9.92
C THR A 76 7.11 -2.84 9.40
N GLY A 77 6.01 -3.17 10.09
CA GLY A 77 5.14 -4.29 9.78
C GLY A 77 5.65 -5.64 10.27
N SER A 78 6.90 -5.70 10.73
CA SER A 78 7.57 -6.91 11.22
C SER A 78 8.42 -6.59 12.45
N ILE A 79 8.73 -7.62 13.23
CA ILE A 79 9.67 -7.55 14.35
C ILE A 79 10.79 -8.57 14.12
N SER A 80 12.02 -8.17 14.43
CA SER A 80 13.17 -9.07 14.41
C SER A 80 13.33 -9.69 15.80
N LEU A 81 13.46 -11.00 15.85
CA LEU A 81 13.77 -11.74 17.07
C LEU A 81 15.24 -12.10 17.03
N ASP A 82 16.00 -11.55 17.97
CA ASP A 82 17.37 -11.97 18.24
C ASP A 82 17.32 -13.31 19.01
N VAL A 83 17.69 -14.38 18.30
CA VAL A 83 17.78 -15.71 18.90
C VAL A 83 19.28 -16.07 19.00
N GLN A 84 19.79 -16.14 20.23
CA GLN A 84 21.21 -16.50 20.45
C GLN A 84 21.63 -17.71 19.62
N PHE A 85 22.75 -17.57 18.90
CA PHE A 85 23.35 -18.58 18.03
C PHE A 85 22.61 -18.94 16.74
N LEU A 86 21.51 -18.24 16.40
CA LEU A 86 20.79 -18.40 15.13
C LEU A 86 20.76 -17.07 14.36
N PRO A 87 20.59 -17.10 13.03
CA PRO A 87 20.32 -15.89 12.27
C PRO A 87 19.05 -15.19 12.77
N ASP A 88 19.03 -13.87 12.77
CA ASP A 88 17.86 -13.07 13.14
C ASP A 88 16.62 -13.55 12.39
N VAL A 89 15.58 -13.89 13.13
CA VAL A 89 14.30 -14.31 12.57
C VAL A 89 13.37 -13.12 12.53
N THR A 90 12.94 -12.74 11.33
CA THR A 90 11.93 -11.70 11.15
C THR A 90 10.56 -12.33 11.07
N ILE A 91 9.66 -11.92 11.95
CA ILE A 91 8.26 -12.34 11.97
C ILE A 91 7.33 -11.18 11.69
N GLU A 92 6.17 -11.47 11.15
CA GLU A 92 5.10 -10.48 10.97
C GLU A 92 4.67 -9.92 12.35
N CYS A 93 4.47 -8.61 12.45
CA CYS A 93 4.08 -7.99 13.72
C CYS A 93 2.72 -8.54 14.18
N PRO A 94 2.60 -9.14 15.38
CA PRO A 94 1.36 -9.76 15.84
C PRO A 94 0.22 -8.75 16.04
N ASP A 95 0.54 -7.49 16.39
CA ASP A 95 -0.47 -6.48 16.67
C ASP A 95 -1.09 -5.91 15.39
N CYS A 96 -0.29 -5.61 14.39
CA CYS A 96 -0.79 -5.01 13.16
C CYS A 96 -0.93 -6.00 11.99
N GLY A 97 -0.47 -7.26 12.12
CA GLY A 97 -0.53 -8.26 11.06
C GLY A 97 0.11 -7.76 9.77
N GLY A 98 1.27 -7.12 9.84
CA GLY A 98 2.00 -6.59 8.69
C GLY A 98 1.44 -5.27 8.12
N SER A 99 0.30 -4.76 8.59
CA SER A 99 -0.33 -3.56 8.03
C SER A 99 0.45 -2.27 8.29
N ARG A 100 1.37 -2.25 9.24
CA ARG A 100 2.19 -1.12 9.68
C ARG A 100 1.44 -0.04 10.46
N TYR A 101 0.12 -0.16 10.62
CA TYR A 101 -0.75 0.82 11.26
C TYR A 101 -1.30 0.32 12.59
N ALA A 102 -1.60 1.26 13.47
CA ALA A 102 -2.36 1.00 14.68
C ALA A 102 -3.85 0.78 14.35
N SER A 103 -4.58 0.13 15.24
CA SER A 103 -6.01 -0.19 15.06
C SER A 103 -6.90 1.03 14.84
N GLU A 104 -6.51 2.19 15.36
CA GLU A 104 -7.23 3.45 15.18
C GLU A 104 -7.29 3.88 13.71
N ALA A 105 -6.30 3.49 12.90
CA ALA A 105 -6.31 3.77 11.47
C ALA A 105 -7.44 3.05 10.73
N ASP A 106 -7.92 1.91 11.24
CA ASP A 106 -9.02 1.16 10.65
C ASP A 106 -10.39 1.82 10.90
N ALA A 107 -10.51 2.65 11.93
CA ALA A 107 -11.72 3.41 12.21
C ALA A 107 -11.92 4.56 11.19
N ILE A 108 -10.84 5.02 10.56
CA ILE A 108 -10.89 6.12 9.59
C ILE A 108 -11.15 5.55 8.20
N ARG A 109 -12.39 5.63 7.75
CA ARG A 109 -12.85 5.02 6.51
C ARG A 109 -13.15 6.06 5.44
N ARG A 110 -12.87 5.69 4.21
CA ARG A 110 -13.20 6.47 3.02
C ARG A 110 -14.21 5.70 2.17
N ALA A 111 -15.33 6.34 1.82
CA ALA A 111 -16.26 5.79 0.85
C ALA A 111 -15.59 5.75 -0.53
N VAL A 112 -15.60 4.59 -1.18
CA VAL A 112 -15.09 4.38 -2.52
C VAL A 112 -16.22 3.91 -3.42
N LYS A 113 -16.28 4.44 -4.64
CA LYS A 113 -17.22 3.96 -5.65
C LYS A 113 -16.54 2.78 -6.36
N ALA A 114 -17.10 1.59 -6.22
CA ALA A 114 -16.66 0.47 -7.03
C ALA A 114 -16.77 0.84 -8.52
N ALA A 115 -15.70 0.68 -9.27
CA ALA A 115 -15.76 0.83 -10.71
C ALA A 115 -16.79 -0.18 -11.25
N LYS A 116 -17.68 0.27 -12.13
CA LYS A 116 -18.63 -0.59 -12.86
C LYS A 116 -17.85 -1.47 -13.86
N GLY A 117 -17.14 -2.47 -13.34
CA GLY A 117 -16.44 -3.46 -14.13
C GLY A 117 -16.70 -4.83 -13.55
N LYS A 118 -16.81 -5.84 -14.38
CA LYS A 118 -17.09 -7.23 -14.02
C LYS A 118 -16.27 -7.61 -12.80
N ALA A 119 -16.95 -7.83 -11.67
CA ALA A 119 -16.36 -8.41 -10.48
C ALA A 119 -15.79 -9.78 -10.85
N ALA A 120 -14.49 -9.85 -11.11
CA ALA A 120 -13.80 -11.12 -11.17
C ALA A 120 -13.96 -11.77 -9.79
N LYS A 121 -14.56 -12.97 -9.75
CA LYS A 121 -14.67 -13.79 -8.53
C LYS A 121 -13.27 -13.97 -7.94
N MET A 122 -12.96 -13.19 -6.95
CA MET A 122 -11.67 -13.19 -6.29
C MET A 122 -11.53 -14.45 -5.42
N LYS A 123 -10.72 -15.40 -5.87
CA LYS A 123 -10.17 -16.45 -5.00
C LYS A 123 -9.01 -15.81 -4.22
N VAL A 124 -9.25 -15.47 -2.96
CA VAL A 124 -8.18 -15.06 -2.02
C VAL A 124 -7.37 -16.31 -1.66
N PRO A 125 -6.02 -16.30 -1.76
CA PRO A 125 -5.19 -17.41 -1.32
C PRO A 125 -5.32 -17.63 0.20
N ASP A 126 -5.46 -18.89 0.60
CA ASP A 126 -5.93 -19.41 1.89
C ASP A 126 -4.89 -19.36 3.04
N LYS A 127 -4.17 -18.27 3.25
CA LYS A 127 -3.19 -18.19 4.35
C LYS A 127 -3.46 -17.12 5.43
N ARG A 128 -4.60 -16.41 5.40
CA ARG A 128 -4.93 -15.37 6.40
C ARG A 128 -6.36 -15.50 6.92
N LYS A 129 -6.65 -16.56 7.71
CA LYS A 129 -7.99 -16.77 8.31
C LYS A 129 -8.41 -15.64 9.27
N ALA A 130 -7.50 -15.04 10.00
CA ALA A 130 -7.82 -14.00 10.99
C ALA A 130 -8.17 -12.64 10.38
N ALA A 131 -7.65 -12.31 9.19
CA ALA A 131 -8.02 -11.07 8.48
C ALA A 131 -9.35 -11.21 7.71
N LYS A 132 -9.77 -12.45 7.42
CA LYS A 132 -10.98 -12.78 6.66
C LYS A 132 -12.26 -12.53 7.46
N GLU A 133 -12.25 -12.74 8.77
CA GLU A 133 -13.41 -12.52 9.63
C GLU A 133 -13.74 -11.03 9.75
N LYS A 134 -12.75 -10.15 9.88
CA LYS A 134 -12.94 -8.69 9.92
C LYS A 134 -13.31 -8.08 8.57
N LEU A 135 -12.99 -8.74 7.44
CA LEU A 135 -13.34 -8.26 6.10
C LEU A 135 -14.77 -8.65 5.70
N SER A 136 -15.30 -9.77 6.24
CA SER A 136 -16.67 -10.22 5.95
C SER A 136 -17.76 -9.36 6.62
N GLU A 137 -17.45 -8.71 7.75
CA GLU A 137 -18.39 -7.80 8.41
C GLU A 137 -18.53 -6.44 7.69
N ALA A 138 -17.61 -6.09 6.79
CA ALA A 138 -17.64 -4.83 6.04
C ALA A 138 -18.41 -4.89 4.71
N THR A 139 -18.85 -6.10 4.28
CA THR A 139 -19.50 -6.32 2.97
C THR A 139 -21.01 -6.41 3.00
N ASP A 140 -21.65 -6.31 4.16
CA ASP A 140 -23.11 -6.50 4.27
C ASP A 140 -23.86 -5.23 4.70
N GLN A 141 -23.82 -4.20 3.84
CA GLN A 141 -24.86 -3.16 3.84
C GLN A 141 -25.10 -2.69 2.40
N GLY A 142 -26.23 -3.05 1.87
CA GLY A 142 -26.68 -2.88 0.51
C GLY A 142 -26.35 -1.57 -0.21
N GLY A 143 -25.90 -1.70 -1.45
CA GLY A 143 -25.90 -0.62 -2.44
C GLY A 143 -24.61 0.17 -2.59
N GLY A 144 -23.64 -0.34 -3.33
CA GLY A 144 -22.77 0.51 -4.19
C GLY A 144 -21.63 1.33 -3.57
N ASN A 145 -21.61 1.59 -2.28
CA ASN A 145 -20.55 2.34 -1.61
C ASN A 145 -19.77 1.43 -0.65
N ILE A 146 -18.60 0.99 -1.09
CA ILE A 146 -17.66 0.29 -0.23
C ILE A 146 -16.91 1.32 0.61
N SER A 147 -16.80 1.09 1.92
CA SER A 147 -16.03 1.94 2.82
C SER A 147 -14.76 1.22 3.24
N LEU A 148 -13.59 1.77 2.90
CA LEU A 148 -12.28 1.18 3.15
C LEU A 148 -11.43 2.07 4.06
N SER A 149 -10.67 1.45 4.96
CA SER A 149 -9.60 2.11 5.70
C SER A 149 -8.30 2.16 4.87
N LEU A 150 -7.35 3.01 5.26
CA LEU A 150 -6.04 3.06 4.58
C LEU A 150 -5.28 1.72 4.71
N PRO A 151 -5.18 1.08 5.90
CA PRO A 151 -4.56 -0.25 6.01
C PRO A 151 -5.21 -1.28 5.09
N GLN A 152 -6.54 -1.31 4.99
CA GLN A 152 -7.27 -2.23 4.11
C GLN A 152 -6.93 -2.01 2.63
N LEU A 153 -6.89 -0.75 2.19
CA LEU A 153 -6.54 -0.42 0.82
C LEU A 153 -5.08 -0.79 0.50
N MET A 154 -4.17 -0.55 1.45
CA MET A 154 -2.76 -0.90 1.30
C MET A 154 -2.51 -2.41 1.26
N ALA A 155 -3.37 -3.22 1.89
CA ALA A 155 -3.30 -4.68 1.87
C ALA A 155 -3.87 -5.32 0.59
N MET A 156 -4.54 -4.54 -0.27
CA MET A 156 -5.04 -5.01 -1.57
C MET A 156 -3.89 -5.20 -2.55
N SER A 157 -4.06 -6.12 -3.53
CA SER A 157 -3.16 -6.12 -4.68
C SER A 157 -3.37 -4.86 -5.54
N VAL A 158 -2.38 -4.54 -6.38
CA VAL A 158 -2.50 -3.44 -7.35
C VAL A 158 -3.77 -3.56 -8.19
N ASP A 159 -4.09 -4.78 -8.66
CA ASP A 159 -5.31 -5.04 -9.46
C ASP A 159 -6.58 -4.77 -8.66
N GLN A 160 -6.61 -5.16 -7.39
CA GLN A 160 -7.74 -4.89 -6.50
C GLN A 160 -7.89 -3.39 -6.20
N ALA A 161 -6.77 -2.73 -5.90
CA ALA A 161 -6.74 -1.30 -5.61
C ALA A 161 -7.18 -0.45 -6.80
N LEU A 162 -6.90 -0.88 -8.05
CA LEU A 162 -7.39 -0.22 -9.26
C LEU A 162 -8.92 -0.13 -9.28
N SER A 163 -9.63 -1.17 -8.85
CA SER A 163 -11.09 -1.21 -8.87
C SER A 163 -11.76 -0.21 -7.92
N VAL A 164 -11.04 0.26 -6.90
CA VAL A 164 -11.56 1.12 -5.82
C VAL A 164 -10.93 2.52 -5.77
N THR A 165 -9.96 2.81 -6.64
CA THR A 165 -9.24 4.10 -6.67
C THR A 165 -9.57 4.97 -7.87
N GLY A 166 -10.61 4.66 -8.64
CA GLY A 166 -10.96 5.38 -9.87
C GLY A 166 -11.23 6.89 -9.70
N ASP A 167 -11.60 7.31 -8.51
CA ASP A 167 -11.78 8.73 -8.14
C ASP A 167 -10.47 9.44 -7.74
N LEU A 168 -9.40 8.69 -7.45
CA LEU A 168 -8.06 9.20 -7.13
C LEU A 168 -7.17 9.17 -8.37
N LYS A 169 -7.38 10.10 -9.31
CA LYS A 169 -6.74 10.09 -10.64
C LYS A 169 -5.24 9.81 -10.64
N LYS A 170 -4.48 10.43 -9.71
CA LYS A 170 -3.02 10.22 -9.63
C LYS A 170 -2.66 8.82 -9.14
N VAL A 171 -3.34 8.33 -8.11
CA VAL A 171 -3.16 6.97 -7.58
C VAL A 171 -3.52 5.95 -8.65
N HIS A 172 -4.69 6.13 -9.27
CA HIS A 172 -5.18 5.25 -10.33
C HIS A 172 -4.20 5.15 -11.51
N ALA A 173 -3.69 6.28 -12.01
CA ALA A 173 -2.72 6.29 -13.10
C ALA A 173 -1.43 5.52 -12.76
N ARG A 174 -0.91 5.67 -11.53
CA ARG A 174 0.30 4.96 -11.08
C ARG A 174 0.06 3.47 -10.88
N LEU A 175 -1.10 3.10 -10.32
CA LEU A 175 -1.51 1.69 -10.23
C LEU A 175 -1.69 1.07 -11.63
N THR A 176 -2.24 1.81 -12.60
CA THR A 176 -2.35 1.35 -13.99
C THR A 176 -0.97 1.09 -14.58
N THR A 177 0.00 1.97 -14.37
CA THR A 177 1.39 1.75 -14.80
C THR A 177 1.97 0.47 -14.19
N LEU A 178 1.76 0.21 -12.90
CA LEU A 178 2.22 -1.02 -12.26
C LEU A 178 1.52 -2.26 -12.85
N HIS A 179 0.22 -2.18 -13.10
CA HIS A 179 -0.55 -3.25 -13.75
C HIS A 179 -0.01 -3.55 -15.16
N ASP A 180 0.21 -2.52 -15.99
CA ASP A 180 0.71 -2.64 -17.36
C ASP A 180 2.13 -3.23 -17.42
N LEU A 181 2.92 -3.04 -16.36
CA LEU A 181 4.23 -3.67 -16.17
C LEU A 181 4.13 -5.14 -15.68
N GLY A 182 2.91 -5.70 -15.54
CA GLY A 182 2.69 -7.06 -15.05
C GLY A 182 2.83 -7.20 -13.53
N LEU A 183 2.86 -6.11 -12.77
CA LEU A 183 3.03 -6.07 -11.31
C LEU A 183 1.69 -6.04 -10.55
N GLY A 184 0.59 -6.41 -11.20
CA GLY A 184 -0.77 -6.37 -10.64
C GLY A 184 -0.97 -7.22 -9.38
N TYR A 185 -0.14 -8.23 -9.18
CA TYR A 185 -0.18 -9.14 -8.03
C TYR A 185 0.48 -8.57 -6.76
N LEU A 186 1.31 -7.53 -6.89
CA LEU A 186 1.99 -6.92 -5.74
C LEU A 186 1.00 -6.21 -4.82
N THR A 187 1.32 -6.21 -3.51
CA THR A 187 0.64 -5.37 -2.52
C THR A 187 1.41 -4.07 -2.29
N PRO A 188 0.74 -2.93 -2.12
CA PRO A 188 1.38 -1.66 -1.82
C PRO A 188 2.19 -1.62 -0.51
N VAL A 189 1.87 -2.49 0.45
CA VAL A 189 2.59 -2.62 1.75
C VAL A 189 3.69 -3.65 1.68
#